data_e1a5754c50e78d413b65a8c82da75085
#
_entry.id   e1a5754c50e78d413b65a8c82da75085
#
_cell.length_a   1.000
_cell.length_b   1.000
_cell.length_c   1.000
_cell.angle_alpha   90.00
_cell.angle_beta   90.00
_cell.angle_gamma   90.00
#
_symmetry.space_group_name_H-M   'P 1'
#
loop_
_entity.id
_entity.type
_entity.pdbx_description
1 polymer ?
#
loop_
_entity_poly.entity_id
_entity_poly.type
_entity_poly.pdbx_seq_one_letter_code
_entity_poly.pdbx_strand_id
1 'polypeptide(L)'
;MFIDVDGVKTAAGRVFCIGCNYAEHVRELHGFEEIPPVVFMKPAEALTAPDTVLAPPEGYKDQFDYETELVFMIGKSGKAKSETEAADFIAAIGIGCDLTLRTLQKNLRAKALPWECSKAFENSAPLGTLHKFDPAVDKLEELTFCGKINGEIRQQGNSKDMIYPVRRLIVELSRYWELKPGDLIFSGTPQGVGALKNNDVMELTDHRNKSFTWRVEYVQ
;
A
#
# COMPACT_ATOMS: atom_id res chain seq x y z
N MET A 1 15.49 7.62 0.69
CA MET A 1 15.05 6.80 -0.46
C MET A 1 14.47 7.70 -1.56
N PHE A 2 14.69 7.35 -2.84
CA PHE A 2 14.06 8.03 -3.98
C PHE A 2 13.10 7.07 -4.69
N ILE A 3 11.97 7.62 -5.14
CA ILE A 3 10.94 6.92 -5.91
C ILE A 3 10.81 7.58 -7.29
N ASP A 4 10.23 6.87 -8.24
CA ASP A 4 9.99 7.37 -9.58
C ASP A 4 8.58 8.00 -9.69
N VAL A 5 8.50 9.23 -10.18
CA VAL A 5 7.24 9.92 -10.50
C VAL A 5 7.31 10.40 -11.95
N ASP A 6 6.71 9.66 -12.87
CA ASP A 6 6.75 9.93 -14.33
C ASP A 6 8.17 10.18 -14.84
N GLY A 7 9.15 9.32 -14.46
CA GLY A 7 10.55 9.42 -14.86
C GLY A 7 11.39 10.42 -14.04
N VAL A 8 10.80 11.07 -13.03
CA VAL A 8 11.50 12.02 -12.16
C VAL A 8 11.78 11.39 -10.80
N LYS A 9 13.05 11.31 -10.39
CA LYS A 9 13.45 10.87 -9.05
C LYS A 9 13.00 11.87 -7.99
N THR A 10 12.07 11.44 -7.14
CA THR A 10 11.47 12.24 -6.08
C THR A 10 11.80 11.65 -4.71
N ALA A 11 12.15 12.49 -3.74
CA ALA A 11 12.42 12.01 -2.39
C ALA A 11 11.15 11.47 -1.73
N ALA A 12 11.19 10.23 -1.23
CA ALA A 12 10.13 9.67 -0.42
C ALA A 12 10.25 10.15 1.03
N GLY A 13 9.08 10.48 1.62
CA GLY A 13 8.93 10.81 3.03
C GLY A 13 8.48 9.59 3.84
N ARG A 14 7.52 9.82 4.74
CA ARG A 14 6.90 8.76 5.55
C ARG A 14 6.00 7.90 4.67
N VAL A 15 5.90 6.63 5.01
CA VAL A 15 4.99 5.69 4.36
C VAL A 15 3.87 5.34 5.35
N PHE A 16 2.73 5.99 5.21
CA PHE A 16 1.52 5.65 5.96
C PHE A 16 0.83 4.47 5.30
N CYS A 17 0.45 3.48 6.08
CA CYS A 17 -0.27 2.30 5.62
C CYS A 17 -1.61 2.19 6.34
N ILE A 18 -2.65 1.82 5.60
CA ILE A 18 -4.03 1.75 6.11
C ILE A 18 -4.49 0.30 6.11
N GLY A 19 -4.67 -0.25 7.29
CA GLY A 19 -5.30 -1.57 7.46
C GLY A 19 -6.83 -1.48 7.43
N CYS A 20 -7.49 -2.56 6.99
CA CYS A 20 -8.94 -2.72 7.07
C CYS A 20 -9.75 -1.66 6.28
N ASN A 21 -9.33 -1.33 5.06
CA ASN A 21 -9.98 -0.28 4.25
C ASN A 21 -10.90 -0.79 3.12
N TYR A 22 -11.05 -2.09 2.94
CA TYR A 22 -11.99 -2.66 1.98
C TYR A 22 -13.03 -3.53 2.69
N ALA A 23 -14.32 -3.30 2.41
CA ALA A 23 -15.43 -3.89 3.16
C ALA A 23 -15.46 -5.43 3.08
N GLU A 24 -15.17 -6.02 1.92
CA GLU A 24 -15.15 -7.47 1.78
C GLU A 24 -13.96 -8.09 2.53
N HIS A 25 -12.80 -7.43 2.50
CA HIS A 25 -11.65 -7.86 3.28
C HIS A 25 -11.90 -7.78 4.80
N VAL A 26 -12.64 -6.75 5.25
CA VAL A 26 -13.05 -6.62 6.66
C VAL A 26 -14.03 -7.71 7.06
N ARG A 27 -14.99 -8.08 6.17
CA ARG A 27 -15.93 -9.18 6.42
C ARG A 27 -15.23 -10.52 6.59
N GLU A 28 -14.18 -10.79 5.80
CA GLU A 28 -13.36 -12.00 5.94
C GLU A 28 -12.64 -12.07 7.29
N LEU A 29 -12.30 -10.94 7.91
CA LEU A 29 -11.47 -10.85 9.11
C LEU A 29 -12.25 -10.54 10.40
N HIS A 30 -13.31 -9.75 10.38
CA HIS A 30 -13.89 -9.11 11.58
C HIS A 30 -15.42 -9.05 11.66
N GLY A 31 -16.19 -9.42 10.62
CA GLY A 31 -17.62 -9.20 10.63
C GLY A 31 -18.03 -7.73 10.37
N PHE A 32 -19.21 -7.29 10.85
CA PHE A 32 -19.86 -6.04 10.46
C PHE A 32 -19.58 -4.82 11.38
N GLU A 33 -18.57 -4.80 12.21
CA GLU A 33 -18.29 -3.62 13.03
C GLU A 33 -17.54 -2.56 12.20
N GLU A 34 -17.98 -1.29 12.29
CA GLU A 34 -17.29 -0.15 11.72
C GLU A 34 -16.02 0.13 12.54
N ILE A 35 -14.92 -0.46 12.10
CA ILE A 35 -13.62 -0.32 12.75
C ILE A 35 -12.93 0.90 12.13
N PRO A 36 -12.46 1.89 12.93
CA PRO A 36 -11.69 3.01 12.38
C PRO A 36 -10.45 2.49 11.64
N PRO A 37 -9.94 3.24 10.63
CA PRO A 37 -8.79 2.79 9.87
C PRO A 37 -7.60 2.57 10.80
N VAL A 38 -7.03 1.38 10.74
CA VAL A 38 -5.79 1.08 11.48
C VAL A 38 -4.65 1.73 10.73
N VAL A 39 -4.00 2.72 11.34
CA VAL A 39 -2.85 3.39 10.74
C VAL A 39 -1.56 2.84 11.34
N PHE A 40 -0.64 2.43 10.48
CA PHE A 40 0.73 2.07 10.84
C PHE A 40 1.68 2.66 9.80
N MET A 41 2.98 2.58 10.04
CA MET A 41 3.98 3.14 9.13
C MET A 41 5.01 2.10 8.73
N LYS A 42 5.53 2.26 7.50
CA LYS A 42 6.78 1.65 7.08
C LYS A 42 7.83 2.77 6.96
N PRO A 43 9.11 2.50 7.23
CA PRO A 43 10.17 3.46 6.94
C PRO A 43 10.32 3.61 5.41
N ALA A 44 10.83 4.73 4.94
CA ALA A 44 11.07 4.95 3.51
C ALA A 44 12.05 3.91 2.91
N GLU A 45 12.92 3.36 3.73
CA GLU A 45 13.88 2.30 3.38
C GLU A 45 13.21 0.95 3.07
N ALA A 46 11.96 0.77 3.47
CA ALA A 46 11.17 -0.41 3.10
C ALA A 46 10.69 -0.39 1.63
N LEU A 47 10.71 0.80 0.99
CA LEU A 47 10.33 0.95 -0.42
C LEU A 47 11.32 0.23 -1.32
N THR A 48 10.82 -0.46 -2.35
CA THR A 48 11.66 -1.11 -3.35
C THR A 48 11.10 -0.95 -4.75
N ALA A 49 11.97 -0.65 -5.70
CA ALA A 49 11.62 -0.44 -7.10
C ALA A 49 11.25 -1.76 -7.81
N PRO A 50 10.57 -1.70 -8.98
CA PRO A 50 10.38 -2.86 -9.84
C PRO A 50 11.70 -3.55 -10.20
N ASP A 51 11.61 -4.83 -10.58
CA ASP A 51 12.74 -5.70 -10.92
C ASP A 51 13.70 -6.02 -9.75
N THR A 52 13.38 -5.58 -8.54
CA THR A 52 14.10 -6.00 -7.32
C THR A 52 13.59 -7.37 -6.86
N VAL A 53 14.50 -8.17 -6.31
CA VAL A 53 14.14 -9.44 -5.68
C VAL A 53 13.49 -9.18 -4.33
N LEU A 54 12.36 -9.82 -4.09
CA LEU A 54 11.65 -9.80 -2.82
C LEU A 54 11.94 -11.08 -2.02
N ALA A 55 12.20 -10.92 -0.74
CA ALA A 55 12.38 -12.04 0.17
C ALA A 55 11.80 -11.70 1.54
N PRO A 56 11.28 -12.69 2.28
CA PRO A 56 11.12 -12.50 3.71
C PRO A 56 12.50 -12.36 4.39
N PRO A 57 12.56 -11.77 5.59
CA PRO A 57 13.81 -11.73 6.36
C PRO A 57 14.46 -13.12 6.50
N GLU A 58 15.80 -13.14 6.56
CA GLU A 58 16.56 -14.39 6.69
C GLU A 58 16.06 -15.22 7.89
N GLY A 59 15.87 -16.51 7.66
CA GLY A 59 15.37 -17.45 8.67
C GLY A 59 13.86 -17.40 8.92
N TYR A 60 13.11 -16.50 8.30
CA TYR A 60 11.65 -16.51 8.37
C TYR A 60 11.08 -17.61 7.44
N LYS A 61 10.36 -18.58 8.03
CA LYS A 61 9.84 -19.76 7.30
C LYS A 61 8.30 -19.82 7.26
N ASP A 62 7.66 -18.86 7.89
CA ASP A 62 6.21 -18.82 7.98
C ASP A 62 5.58 -18.05 6.78
N GLN A 63 4.29 -17.79 6.87
CA GLN A 63 3.48 -17.19 5.80
C GLN A 63 3.92 -15.76 5.50
N PHE A 64 4.37 -15.52 4.26
CA PHE A 64 4.78 -14.24 3.69
C PHE A 64 3.78 -13.83 2.62
N ASP A 65 2.96 -12.81 2.91
CA ASP A 65 1.80 -12.43 2.10
C ASP A 65 2.03 -11.16 1.30
N TYR A 66 1.32 -11.10 0.15
CA TYR A 66 1.13 -9.89 -0.65
C TYR A 66 -0.20 -9.21 -0.31
N GLU A 67 -0.19 -7.88 -0.29
CA GLU A 67 -1.35 -7.00 -0.16
C GLU A 67 -1.21 -5.88 -1.21
N THR A 68 -1.90 -6.02 -2.35
CA THR A 68 -1.85 -5.05 -3.46
C THR A 68 -2.67 -3.82 -3.14
N GLU A 69 -2.10 -2.62 -3.30
CA GLU A 69 -2.71 -1.36 -2.86
C GLU A 69 -2.49 -0.21 -3.84
N LEU A 70 -3.48 0.67 -3.98
CA LEU A 70 -3.24 2.01 -4.52
C LEU A 70 -2.37 2.82 -3.56
N VAL A 71 -1.43 3.57 -4.13
CA VAL A 71 -0.52 4.43 -3.37
C VAL A 71 -0.68 5.87 -3.82
N PHE A 72 -0.91 6.77 -2.86
CA PHE A 72 -1.07 8.20 -3.11
C PHE A 72 0.11 8.96 -2.52
N MET A 73 0.73 9.83 -3.31
CA MET A 73 1.81 10.70 -2.85
C MET A 73 1.28 12.09 -2.50
N ILE A 74 1.67 12.58 -1.34
CA ILE A 74 1.38 13.94 -0.89
C ILE A 74 2.34 14.92 -1.56
N GLY A 75 1.82 16.03 -2.05
CA GLY A 75 2.59 17.10 -2.70
C GLY A 75 2.58 18.44 -1.98
N LYS A 76 1.80 18.56 -0.89
CA LYS A 76 1.60 19.81 -0.18
C LYS A 76 1.83 19.62 1.31
N SER A 77 2.50 20.57 1.96
CA SER A 77 2.64 20.61 3.41
C SER A 77 1.37 21.12 4.07
N GLY A 78 1.01 20.55 5.22
CA GLY A 78 -0.07 21.04 6.05
C GLY A 78 -1.00 19.96 6.58
N LYS A 79 -2.17 20.41 7.05
CA LYS A 79 -3.26 19.57 7.56
C LYS A 79 -4.53 19.89 6.79
N ALA A 80 -5.07 18.91 6.08
CA ALA A 80 -6.39 19.06 5.44
C ALA A 80 -7.49 19.05 6.50
N LYS A 81 -8.41 20.01 6.42
CA LYS A 81 -9.54 20.16 7.35
C LYS A 81 -10.84 19.59 6.80
N SER A 82 -10.88 19.33 5.51
CA SER A 82 -12.06 18.79 4.82
C SER A 82 -11.62 17.90 3.65
N GLU A 83 -12.51 17.02 3.19
CA GLU A 83 -12.26 16.17 2.01
C GLU A 83 -12.09 17.00 0.72
N THR A 84 -12.68 18.19 0.65
CA THR A 84 -12.46 19.13 -0.46
C THR A 84 -11.02 19.65 -0.49
N GLU A 85 -10.49 20.08 0.66
CA GLU A 85 -9.09 20.50 0.78
C GLU A 85 -8.11 19.33 0.57
N ALA A 86 -8.49 18.12 0.96
CA ALA A 86 -7.64 16.94 0.87
C ALA A 86 -7.26 16.60 -0.58
N ALA A 87 -8.12 16.88 -1.55
CA ALA A 87 -7.81 16.66 -2.96
C ALA A 87 -6.56 17.42 -3.42
N ASP A 88 -6.34 18.63 -2.90
CA ASP A 88 -5.19 19.48 -3.24
C ASP A 88 -3.86 18.96 -2.68
N PHE A 89 -3.91 17.96 -1.79
CA PHE A 89 -2.71 17.34 -1.22
C PHE A 89 -2.15 16.23 -2.09
N ILE A 90 -2.94 15.67 -3.02
CA ILE A 90 -2.54 14.54 -3.85
C ILE A 90 -1.68 15.06 -5.01
N ALA A 91 -0.43 14.60 -5.08
CA ALA A 91 0.50 14.95 -6.16
C ALA A 91 0.66 13.85 -7.20
N ALA A 92 0.58 12.59 -6.78
CA ALA A 92 0.74 11.46 -7.69
C ALA A 92 0.02 10.21 -7.14
N ILE A 93 -0.27 9.28 -8.06
CA ILE A 93 -0.95 8.02 -7.77
C ILE A 93 -0.17 6.89 -8.45
N GLY A 94 -0.04 5.76 -7.77
CA GLY A 94 0.59 4.56 -8.31
C GLY A 94 0.07 3.30 -7.64
N ILE A 95 0.84 2.23 -7.79
CA ILE A 95 0.52 0.92 -7.21
C ILE A 95 1.69 0.40 -6.40
N GLY A 96 1.40 -0.24 -5.28
CA GLY A 96 2.39 -0.88 -4.44
C GLY A 96 1.85 -2.16 -3.80
N CYS A 97 2.69 -2.74 -2.96
CA CYS A 97 2.34 -3.93 -2.19
C CYS A 97 2.77 -3.75 -0.73
N ASP A 98 1.87 -3.98 0.21
CA ASP A 98 2.18 -4.05 1.63
C ASP A 98 2.53 -5.51 2.00
N LEU A 99 3.80 -5.89 1.79
CA LEU A 99 4.28 -7.22 2.13
C LEU A 99 4.20 -7.44 3.63
N THR A 100 3.72 -8.63 4.01
CA THR A 100 3.34 -8.93 5.38
C THR A 100 3.87 -10.28 5.83
N LEU A 101 4.57 -10.31 6.97
CA LEU A 101 4.89 -11.56 7.69
C LEU A 101 3.64 -11.98 8.48
N ARG A 102 2.73 -12.70 7.81
CA ARG A 102 1.36 -12.92 8.28
C ARG A 102 1.26 -13.64 9.61
N THR A 103 2.03 -14.69 9.80
CA THR A 103 2.03 -15.45 11.06
C THR A 103 2.50 -14.56 12.20
N LEU A 104 3.56 -13.78 11.98
CA LEU A 104 4.06 -12.83 12.98
C LEU A 104 3.03 -11.76 13.30
N GLN A 105 2.37 -11.18 12.29
CA GLN A 105 1.33 -10.18 12.49
C GLN A 105 0.17 -10.72 13.35
N LYS A 106 -0.31 -11.95 13.05
CA LYS A 106 -1.37 -12.60 13.85
C LYS A 106 -0.95 -12.74 15.32
N ASN A 107 0.29 -13.17 15.55
CA ASN A 107 0.84 -13.35 16.90
C ASN A 107 0.98 -12.02 17.66
N LEU A 108 1.43 -10.96 16.98
CA LEU A 108 1.53 -9.62 17.57
C LEU A 108 0.14 -9.06 17.91
N ARG A 109 -0.83 -9.19 17.01
CA ARG A 109 -2.23 -8.77 17.24
C ARG A 109 -2.84 -9.47 18.43
N ALA A 110 -2.68 -10.80 18.53
CA ALA A 110 -3.24 -11.58 19.63
C ALA A 110 -2.70 -11.14 21.01
N LYS A 111 -1.52 -10.52 21.03
CA LYS A 111 -0.85 -10.00 22.23
C LYS A 111 -1.00 -8.50 22.41
N ALA A 112 -1.77 -7.83 21.56
CA ALA A 112 -1.91 -6.36 21.52
C ALA A 112 -0.54 -5.63 21.40
N LEU A 113 0.43 -6.22 20.68
CA LEU A 113 1.76 -5.67 20.44
C LEU A 113 1.80 -4.90 19.10
N PRO A 114 2.75 -3.95 18.94
CA PRO A 114 2.98 -3.22 17.70
C PRO A 114 3.30 -4.14 16.51
N TRP A 115 2.98 -3.69 15.28
CA TRP A 115 3.05 -4.52 14.06
C TRP A 115 4.35 -4.36 13.26
N GLU A 116 5.19 -3.39 13.62
CA GLU A 116 6.34 -2.96 12.81
C GLU A 116 7.22 -4.14 12.36
N CYS A 117 7.53 -5.08 13.25
CA CYS A 117 8.33 -6.25 12.88
C CYS A 117 7.71 -7.14 11.81
N SER A 118 6.38 -7.09 11.65
CA SER A 118 5.66 -7.87 10.64
C SER A 118 5.38 -7.11 9.36
N LYS A 119 5.54 -5.78 9.36
CA LYS A 119 5.14 -4.88 8.29
C LYS A 119 6.29 -3.99 7.77
N ALA A 120 7.25 -3.62 8.61
CA ALA A 120 8.26 -2.60 8.34
C ALA A 120 9.68 -3.17 8.18
N PHE A 121 9.80 -4.34 7.57
CA PHE A 121 11.08 -4.95 7.23
C PHE A 121 11.61 -4.46 5.86
N GLU A 122 12.86 -4.74 5.54
CA GLU A 122 13.50 -4.34 4.29
C GLU A 122 12.73 -4.87 3.07
N ASN A 123 12.58 -4.03 2.04
CA ASN A 123 11.86 -4.34 0.80
C ASN A 123 10.38 -4.74 1.01
N SER A 124 9.79 -4.38 2.15
CA SER A 124 8.40 -4.73 2.47
C SER A 124 7.36 -3.84 1.80
N ALA A 125 7.78 -2.84 1.02
CA ALA A 125 6.91 -1.92 0.28
C ALA A 125 7.32 -1.81 -1.20
N PRO A 126 7.12 -2.86 -2.02
CA PRO A 126 7.25 -2.76 -3.47
C PRO A 126 6.38 -1.63 -4.01
N LEU A 127 6.97 -0.78 -4.86
CA LEU A 127 6.32 0.41 -5.39
C LEU A 127 6.64 0.57 -6.88
N GLY A 128 5.60 0.62 -7.72
CA GLY A 128 5.71 0.98 -9.12
C GLY A 128 6.01 2.47 -9.32
N THR A 129 6.21 2.89 -10.57
CA THR A 129 6.24 4.32 -10.91
C THR A 129 4.92 4.97 -10.55
N LEU A 130 4.96 6.14 -9.89
CA LEU A 130 3.79 6.94 -9.66
C LEU A 130 3.55 7.87 -10.85
N HIS A 131 2.28 8.12 -11.15
CA HIS A 131 1.85 9.08 -12.16
C HIS A 131 1.37 10.36 -11.49
N LYS A 132 1.79 11.52 -12.00
CA LYS A 132 1.27 12.81 -11.53
C LYS A 132 -0.26 12.80 -11.59
N PHE A 133 -0.87 13.22 -10.51
CA PHE A 133 -2.32 13.28 -10.40
C PHE A 133 -2.89 14.32 -11.36
N ASP A 134 -3.81 13.89 -12.22
CA ASP A 134 -4.57 14.74 -13.11
C ASP A 134 -6.09 14.52 -12.87
N PRO A 135 -6.80 15.47 -12.25
CA PRO A 135 -8.22 15.32 -11.94
C PRO A 135 -9.12 15.19 -13.19
N ALA A 136 -8.61 15.52 -14.37
CA ALA A 136 -9.33 15.29 -15.63
C ALA A 136 -9.30 13.81 -16.04
N VAL A 137 -8.25 13.09 -15.67
CA VAL A 137 -8.00 11.68 -16.01
C VAL A 137 -8.30 10.76 -14.84
N ASP A 138 -7.73 11.08 -13.67
CA ASP A 138 -7.74 10.21 -12.49
C ASP A 138 -8.98 10.51 -11.64
N LYS A 139 -10.01 9.69 -11.81
CA LYS A 139 -11.23 9.78 -10.97
C LYS A 139 -10.98 9.01 -9.68
N LEU A 140 -10.73 9.74 -8.59
CA LEU A 140 -10.31 9.17 -7.30
C LEU A 140 -11.26 8.09 -6.78
N GLU A 141 -12.52 8.12 -7.17
CA GLU A 141 -13.57 7.18 -6.78
C GLU A 141 -13.77 6.01 -7.78
N GLU A 142 -12.95 5.93 -8.86
CA GLU A 142 -13.10 4.93 -9.93
C GLU A 142 -11.77 4.29 -10.35
N LEU A 143 -10.72 4.43 -9.55
CA LEU A 143 -9.40 3.88 -9.85
C LEU A 143 -9.43 2.36 -9.72
N THR A 144 -9.15 1.66 -10.80
CA THR A 144 -9.06 0.19 -10.82
C THR A 144 -7.60 -0.26 -10.82
N PHE A 145 -7.33 -1.40 -10.22
CA PHE A 145 -5.99 -1.98 -10.16
C PHE A 145 -6.07 -3.49 -9.95
N CYS A 146 -4.99 -4.20 -10.25
CA CYS A 146 -4.93 -5.62 -9.95
C CYS A 146 -3.53 -6.10 -9.57
N GLY A 147 -3.48 -7.19 -8.81
CA GLY A 147 -2.29 -7.95 -8.48
C GLY A 147 -2.40 -9.37 -9.05
N LYS A 148 -1.32 -9.82 -9.70
CA LYS A 148 -1.20 -11.17 -10.25
C LYS A 148 -0.01 -11.88 -9.62
N ILE A 149 -0.15 -13.18 -9.41
CA ILE A 149 0.95 -14.06 -9.05
C ILE A 149 1.06 -15.12 -10.13
N ASN A 150 2.23 -15.23 -10.74
CA ASN A 150 2.51 -16.17 -11.86
C ASN A 150 1.50 -16.03 -13.03
N GLY A 151 1.10 -14.78 -13.34
CA GLY A 151 0.16 -14.47 -14.42
C GLY A 151 -1.32 -14.63 -14.04
N GLU A 152 -1.65 -15.22 -12.89
CA GLU A 152 -3.03 -15.38 -12.42
C GLU A 152 -3.46 -14.19 -11.56
N ILE A 153 -4.62 -13.59 -11.88
CA ILE A 153 -5.20 -12.52 -11.07
C ILE A 153 -5.57 -13.08 -9.69
N ARG A 154 -4.99 -12.49 -8.63
CA ARG A 154 -5.27 -12.82 -7.24
C ARG A 154 -6.07 -11.73 -6.54
N GLN A 155 -5.78 -10.48 -6.86
CA GLN A 155 -6.47 -9.32 -6.30
C GLN A 155 -6.92 -8.40 -7.43
N GLN A 156 -8.14 -7.91 -7.33
CA GLN A 156 -8.67 -6.86 -8.19
C GLN A 156 -9.43 -5.88 -7.32
N GLY A 157 -9.05 -4.62 -7.37
CA GLY A 157 -9.63 -3.57 -6.54
C GLY A 157 -10.15 -2.39 -7.35
N ASN A 158 -11.05 -1.67 -6.71
CA ASN A 158 -11.54 -0.38 -7.18
C ASN A 158 -11.62 0.57 -5.99
N SER A 159 -11.16 1.80 -6.15
CA SER A 159 -11.17 2.79 -5.06
C SER A 159 -12.59 3.13 -4.55
N LYS A 160 -13.64 2.90 -5.35
CA LYS A 160 -15.04 3.05 -4.91
C LYS A 160 -15.43 2.10 -3.77
N ASP A 161 -14.72 0.97 -3.63
CA ASP A 161 -15.00 -0.06 -2.64
C ASP A 161 -14.26 0.18 -1.31
N MET A 162 -13.48 1.28 -1.23
CA MET A 162 -12.81 1.71 0.00
C MET A 162 -13.83 2.17 1.03
N ILE A 163 -13.68 1.70 2.27
CA ILE A 163 -14.47 2.18 3.42
C ILE A 163 -14.14 3.64 3.71
N TYR A 164 -12.85 3.99 3.64
CA TYR A 164 -12.33 5.34 3.79
C TYR A 164 -11.69 5.78 2.47
N PRO A 165 -12.40 6.55 1.62
CA PRO A 165 -11.82 7.13 0.40
C PRO A 165 -10.56 7.96 0.71
N VAL A 166 -9.64 8.06 -0.25
CA VAL A 166 -8.34 8.71 -0.02
C VAL A 166 -8.46 10.14 0.56
N ARG A 167 -9.46 10.91 0.14
CA ARG A 167 -9.70 12.26 0.68
C ARG A 167 -9.98 12.22 2.18
N ARG A 168 -10.80 11.27 2.62
CA ARG A 168 -11.09 11.05 4.05
C ARG A 168 -9.86 10.55 4.80
N LEU A 169 -9.07 9.64 4.21
CA LEU A 169 -7.79 9.19 4.80
C LEU A 169 -6.83 10.36 5.06
N ILE A 170 -6.70 11.30 4.09
CA ILE A 170 -5.86 12.49 4.24
C ILE A 170 -6.35 13.35 5.41
N VAL A 171 -7.66 13.56 5.56
CA VAL A 171 -8.23 14.30 6.71
C VAL A 171 -7.95 13.57 8.02
N GLU A 172 -8.16 12.24 8.08
CA GLU A 172 -7.91 11.46 9.30
C GLU A 172 -6.43 11.48 9.71
N LEU A 173 -5.51 11.32 8.76
CA LEU A 173 -4.07 11.44 9.02
C LEU A 173 -3.69 12.85 9.48
N SER A 174 -4.34 13.88 8.92
CA SER A 174 -4.10 15.28 9.30
C SER A 174 -4.49 15.62 10.73
N ARG A 175 -5.30 14.79 11.41
CA ARG A 175 -5.60 14.97 12.86
C ARG A 175 -4.33 14.83 13.71
N TYR A 176 -3.45 13.91 13.31
CA TYR A 176 -2.26 13.56 14.09
C TYR A 176 -0.98 14.19 13.51
N TRP A 177 -0.86 14.26 12.18
CA TRP A 177 0.38 14.69 11.51
C TRP A 177 0.14 15.87 10.58
N GLU A 178 1.09 16.79 10.55
CA GLU A 178 1.29 17.67 9.41
C GLU A 178 1.87 16.84 8.28
N LEU A 179 1.11 16.70 7.18
CA LEU A 179 1.57 15.99 5.98
C LEU A 179 2.61 16.82 5.23
N LYS A 180 3.52 16.15 4.51
CA LYS A 180 4.62 16.79 3.80
C LYS A 180 4.75 16.24 2.38
N PRO A 181 5.28 17.03 1.43
CA PRO A 181 5.61 16.52 0.11
C PRO A 181 6.51 15.28 0.20
N GLY A 182 6.15 14.25 -0.59
CA GLY A 182 6.83 12.97 -0.59
C GLY A 182 6.28 11.94 0.41
N ASP A 183 5.41 12.31 1.35
CA ASP A 183 4.69 11.33 2.17
C ASP A 183 3.83 10.44 1.25
N LEU A 184 3.83 9.15 1.52
CA LEU A 184 3.05 8.14 0.78
C LEU A 184 1.93 7.60 1.66
N ILE A 185 0.79 7.29 1.04
CA ILE A 185 -0.35 6.63 1.68
C ILE A 185 -0.63 5.35 0.89
N PHE A 186 -0.32 4.21 1.47
CA PHE A 186 -0.79 2.90 1.06
C PHE A 186 -2.21 2.74 1.58
N SER A 187 -3.18 2.63 0.69
CA SER A 187 -4.59 2.89 0.99
C SER A 187 -5.38 1.69 1.48
N GLY A 188 -4.74 0.57 1.67
CA GLY A 188 -5.37 -0.70 2.02
C GLY A 188 -5.59 -1.61 0.82
N THR A 189 -5.75 -2.89 1.09
CA THR A 189 -5.82 -3.97 0.10
C THR A 189 -7.21 -4.55 -0.01
N PRO A 190 -7.69 -4.92 -1.23
CA PRO A 190 -8.93 -5.68 -1.41
C PRO A 190 -8.76 -7.15 -1.02
N GLN A 191 -9.84 -7.95 -1.10
CA GLN A 191 -9.81 -9.39 -0.90
C GLN A 191 -8.82 -10.08 -1.88
N GLY A 192 -8.43 -11.33 -1.57
CA GLY A 192 -7.55 -12.15 -2.39
C GLY A 192 -6.08 -12.09 -1.95
N VAL A 193 -5.83 -11.60 -0.74
CA VAL A 193 -4.52 -11.70 -0.06
C VAL A 193 -4.08 -13.16 0.03
N GLY A 194 -2.80 -13.42 -0.19
CA GLY A 194 -2.28 -14.78 -0.14
C GLY A 194 -0.76 -14.84 0.02
N ALA A 195 -0.26 -16.05 0.22
CA ALA A 195 1.16 -16.28 0.43
C ALA A 195 1.95 -16.28 -0.88
N LEU A 196 3.09 -15.59 -0.85
CA LEU A 196 4.15 -15.71 -1.83
C LEU A 196 5.02 -16.94 -1.55
N LYS A 197 5.49 -17.57 -2.61
CA LYS A 197 6.40 -18.72 -2.54
C LYS A 197 7.70 -18.38 -3.26
N ASN A 198 8.73 -19.15 -2.95
CA ASN A 198 9.99 -19.04 -3.67
C ASN A 198 9.78 -19.24 -5.19
N ASN A 199 10.42 -18.40 -6.00
CA ASN A 199 10.29 -18.30 -7.46
C ASN A 199 8.95 -17.75 -7.99
N ASP A 200 8.04 -17.27 -7.14
CA ASP A 200 6.86 -16.57 -7.61
C ASP A 200 7.25 -15.26 -8.32
N VAL A 201 6.44 -14.91 -9.32
CA VAL A 201 6.50 -13.62 -10.00
C VAL A 201 5.25 -12.83 -9.62
N MET A 202 5.44 -11.71 -8.93
CA MET A 202 4.38 -10.76 -8.59
C MET A 202 4.34 -9.67 -9.66
N GLU A 203 3.17 -9.47 -10.27
CA GLU A 203 2.89 -8.39 -11.21
C GLU A 203 1.76 -7.51 -10.65
N LEU A 204 2.01 -6.21 -10.56
CA LEU A 204 1.01 -5.22 -10.15
C LEU A 204 0.68 -4.32 -11.32
N THR A 205 -0.61 -4.16 -11.63
CA THR A 205 -1.10 -3.29 -12.69
C THR A 205 -1.87 -2.13 -12.07
N ASP A 206 -1.44 -0.91 -12.37
CA ASP A 206 -2.00 0.32 -11.82
C ASP A 206 -3.28 0.79 -12.53
N HIS A 207 -3.85 1.89 -12.08
CA HIS A 207 -5.06 2.53 -12.61
C HIS A 207 -4.91 3.08 -14.04
N ARG A 208 -3.68 3.19 -14.57
CA ARG A 208 -3.39 3.57 -15.96
C ARG A 208 -2.97 2.38 -16.83
N ASN A 209 -3.23 1.16 -16.35
CA ASN A 209 -2.89 -0.12 -17.01
C ASN A 209 -1.39 -0.31 -17.24
N LYS A 210 -0.53 0.27 -16.40
CA LYS A 210 0.89 -0.03 -16.38
C LYS A 210 1.20 -1.15 -15.41
N SER A 211 1.99 -2.11 -15.84
CA SER A 211 2.40 -3.27 -15.03
C SER A 211 3.84 -3.14 -14.56
N PHE A 212 4.07 -3.58 -13.35
CA PHE A 212 5.37 -3.62 -12.67
C PHE A 212 5.56 -5.01 -12.08
N THR A 213 6.80 -5.51 -12.14
CA THR A 213 7.09 -6.92 -11.81
C THR A 213 8.17 -7.03 -10.75
N TRP A 214 8.04 -8.01 -9.87
CA TRP A 214 9.03 -8.42 -8.88
C TRP A 214 9.14 -9.94 -8.86
N ARG A 215 10.34 -10.45 -8.57
CA ARG A 215 10.57 -11.87 -8.33
C ARG A 215 10.72 -12.14 -6.84
N VAL A 216 10.26 -13.28 -6.39
CA VAL A 216 10.38 -13.73 -5.01
C VAL A 216 11.46 -14.79 -4.94
N GLU A 217 12.52 -14.54 -4.16
CA GLU A 217 13.61 -15.49 -3.96
C GLU A 217 13.91 -15.59 -2.46
N TYR A 218 13.67 -16.76 -1.88
CA TYR A 218 13.98 -16.98 -0.47
C TYR A 218 15.48 -17.26 -0.31
N VAL A 219 16.11 -16.52 0.58
CA VAL A 219 17.49 -16.79 0.98
C VAL A 219 17.50 -18.13 1.74
N GLN A 220 18.34 -19.04 1.27
CA GLN A 220 18.49 -20.40 1.88
C GLN A 220 19.31 -20.33 3.18
#